data_72766de42405f76045809f603f6fa1ea
#
_entry.id   72766de42405f76045809f603f6fa1ea
#
_cell.length_a   1.000
_cell.length_b   1.000
_cell.length_c   1.000
_cell.angle_alpha   90.00
_cell.angle_beta   90.00
_cell.angle_gamma   90.00
#
_symmetry.space_group_name_H-M   'P 1'
#
loop_
_entity.id
_entity.type
_entity.pdbx_description
1 polymer ?
#
loop_
_entity_poly.entity_id
_entity_poly.type
_entity_poly.pdbx_seq_one_letter_code
_entity_poly.pdbx_strand_id
1 'polypeptide(L)'
;LCAAEIDAVRTLQPTACASWPLWSRYQAVFVQNDGRVIDYKFNDGVSTSEGQAYSLFFALVASDLEAFDRILQWTNVNLAQGDLGHQLPAWHWGKRQDGSWGTLDVTPASDADMWMAYTLIEAGRLWKNSAYDTTGRRLLEQIRQYEVVQLPGFGSMILPAPRWFVLSKQ
;
A
#
# COMPACT_ATOMS: atom_id res chain seq x y z
N LEU A 1 -22.92 1.96 -3.50
CA LEU A 1 -23.82 2.45 -2.44
C LEU A 1 -25.08 1.61 -2.50
N CYS A 2 -25.17 0.55 -1.68
CA CYS A 2 -26.41 -0.18 -1.47
C CYS A 2 -27.25 0.61 -0.46
N ALA A 3 -28.37 1.18 -0.89
CA ALA A 3 -29.36 1.73 0.01
C ALA A 3 -30.10 0.56 0.69
N ALA A 4 -29.93 0.40 1.99
CA ALA A 4 -30.77 -0.48 2.80
C ALA A 4 -31.69 0.39 3.65
N GLU A 5 -32.97 0.12 3.57
CA GLU A 5 -34.00 0.70 4.41
C GLU A 5 -33.72 0.40 5.89
N ILE A 6 -33.89 1.41 6.72
CA ILE A 6 -33.71 1.32 8.18
C ILE A 6 -35.01 0.77 8.76
N ASP A 7 -35.05 -0.54 8.99
CA ASP A 7 -35.96 -1.12 9.99
C ASP A 7 -35.40 -2.45 10.54
N ALA A 8 -35.38 -2.50 11.86
CA ALA A 8 -35.05 -3.64 12.74
C ALA A 8 -33.55 -4.07 12.72
N VAL A 9 -33.00 -4.15 13.92
CA VAL A 9 -31.73 -4.82 14.27
C VAL A 9 -31.75 -6.26 13.71
N ARG A 10 -31.42 -6.38 12.43
CA ARG A 10 -31.16 -7.63 11.75
C ARG A 10 -29.65 -7.74 11.65
N THR A 11 -29.10 -8.76 12.25
CA THR A 11 -27.71 -9.18 12.00
C THR A 11 -27.46 -9.16 10.51
N LEU A 12 -26.77 -8.13 10.03
CA LEU A 12 -26.35 -7.98 8.64
C LEU A 12 -25.46 -9.18 8.30
N GLN A 13 -26.04 -10.17 7.67
CA GLN A 13 -25.23 -11.17 6.97
C GLN A 13 -24.67 -10.51 5.70
N PRO A 14 -23.36 -10.55 5.47
CA PRO A 14 -22.71 -9.81 4.38
C PRO A 14 -22.83 -10.54 3.02
N THR A 15 -24.03 -11.02 2.66
CA THR A 15 -24.20 -11.85 1.45
C THR A 15 -24.54 -11.10 0.18
N ALA A 16 -24.89 -9.82 0.24
CA ALA A 16 -25.32 -9.07 -0.94
C ALA A 16 -24.22 -8.21 -1.61
N CYS A 17 -23.10 -7.95 -0.92
CA CYS A 17 -21.94 -7.22 -1.47
C CYS A 17 -20.68 -8.11 -1.60
N ALA A 18 -20.82 -9.42 -1.48
CA ALA A 18 -19.69 -10.36 -1.38
C ALA A 18 -18.97 -10.68 -2.70
N SER A 19 -19.39 -10.15 -3.84
CA SER A 19 -18.67 -10.35 -5.08
C SER A 19 -18.31 -9.02 -5.73
N TRP A 20 -17.03 -8.73 -5.79
CA TRP A 20 -16.51 -7.65 -6.60
C TRP A 20 -15.74 -8.22 -7.81
N PRO A 21 -16.43 -8.45 -8.95
CA PRO A 21 -15.85 -9.14 -10.11
C PRO A 21 -14.60 -8.43 -10.67
N LEU A 22 -14.53 -7.10 -10.52
CA LEU A 22 -13.35 -6.35 -10.96
C LEU A 22 -12.12 -6.66 -10.11
N TRP A 23 -12.30 -6.91 -8.81
CA TRP A 23 -11.21 -7.34 -7.94
C TRP A 23 -10.66 -8.70 -8.37
N SER A 24 -11.53 -9.66 -8.62
CA SER A 24 -11.10 -10.99 -9.10
C SER A 24 -10.35 -10.91 -10.44
N ARG A 25 -10.81 -10.05 -11.37
CA ARG A 25 -10.12 -9.83 -12.65
C ARG A 25 -8.78 -9.14 -12.44
N TYR A 26 -8.73 -8.14 -11.56
CA TYR A 26 -7.50 -7.44 -11.23
C TYR A 26 -6.46 -8.40 -10.65
N GLN A 27 -6.84 -9.22 -9.66
CA GLN A 27 -5.96 -10.25 -9.10
C GLN A 27 -5.43 -11.19 -10.17
N ALA A 28 -6.30 -11.72 -11.01
CA ALA A 28 -5.93 -12.68 -12.06
C ALA A 28 -4.91 -12.12 -13.06
N VAL A 29 -4.90 -10.80 -13.26
CA VAL A 29 -3.98 -10.14 -14.22
C VAL A 29 -2.71 -9.63 -13.54
N PHE A 30 -2.84 -8.98 -12.38
CA PHE A 30 -1.75 -8.19 -11.83
C PHE A 30 -1.12 -8.77 -10.56
N VAL A 31 -1.84 -9.60 -9.79
CA VAL A 31 -1.34 -10.09 -8.50
C VAL A 31 -0.80 -11.51 -8.64
N GLN A 32 0.48 -11.70 -8.36
CA GLN A 32 1.13 -13.01 -8.35
C GLN A 32 0.76 -13.81 -7.10
N ASN A 33 1.01 -15.10 -7.12
CA ASN A 33 0.69 -16.01 -6.00
C ASN A 33 1.39 -15.64 -4.69
N ASP A 34 2.57 -15.02 -4.77
CA ASP A 34 3.34 -14.55 -3.63
C ASP A 34 2.91 -13.15 -3.11
N GLY A 35 1.96 -12.50 -3.79
CA GLY A 35 1.48 -11.16 -3.45
C GLY A 35 2.17 -10.01 -4.19
N ARG A 36 3.10 -10.32 -5.10
CA ARG A 36 3.69 -9.32 -5.98
C ARG A 36 2.64 -8.77 -6.94
N VAL A 37 2.54 -7.44 -7.04
CA VAL A 37 1.73 -6.75 -8.04
C VAL A 37 2.61 -6.30 -9.19
N ILE A 38 2.27 -6.68 -10.41
CA ILE A 38 3.09 -6.42 -11.60
C ILE A 38 2.48 -5.28 -12.43
N ASP A 39 3.31 -4.29 -12.76
CA ASP A 39 3.04 -3.32 -13.81
C ASP A 39 3.64 -3.83 -15.14
N TYR A 40 2.77 -4.22 -16.06
CA TYR A 40 3.15 -4.73 -17.38
C TYR A 40 3.49 -3.63 -18.41
N LYS A 41 3.44 -2.37 -18.01
CA LYS A 41 3.87 -1.26 -18.88
C LYS A 41 5.33 -1.36 -19.27
N PHE A 42 6.15 -2.00 -18.43
CA PHE A 42 7.56 -2.24 -18.66
C PHE A 42 7.80 -3.67 -19.14
N ASN A 43 8.69 -3.86 -20.11
CA ASN A 43 8.91 -5.14 -20.81
C ASN A 43 9.16 -6.35 -19.91
N ASP A 44 9.89 -6.17 -18.80
CA ASP A 44 10.19 -7.26 -17.85
C ASP A 44 9.18 -7.35 -16.69
N GLY A 45 8.17 -6.46 -16.67
CA GLY A 45 7.24 -6.34 -15.55
C GLY A 45 7.94 -5.85 -14.28
N VAL A 46 7.59 -4.68 -13.80
CA VAL A 46 8.12 -4.12 -12.55
C VAL A 46 7.03 -4.16 -11.47
N SER A 47 7.43 -3.87 -10.24
CA SER A 47 6.49 -3.61 -9.15
C SER A 47 6.80 -2.25 -8.56
N THR A 48 5.76 -1.49 -8.26
CA THR A 48 5.87 -0.19 -7.63
C THR A 48 5.19 -0.19 -6.27
N SER A 49 5.62 0.69 -5.37
CA SER A 49 4.95 0.86 -4.08
C SER A 49 3.50 1.29 -4.25
N GLU A 50 3.19 2.08 -5.30
CA GLU A 50 1.82 2.51 -5.65
C GLU A 50 0.96 1.30 -6.02
N GLY A 51 1.47 0.41 -6.88
CA GLY A 51 0.77 -0.80 -7.27
C GLY A 51 0.44 -1.69 -6.06
N GLN A 52 1.40 -1.85 -5.15
CA GLN A 52 1.22 -2.60 -3.91
C GLN A 52 0.22 -1.91 -2.97
N ALA A 53 0.36 -0.60 -2.73
CA ALA A 53 -0.49 0.17 -1.83
C ALA A 53 -1.96 0.18 -2.28
N TYR A 54 -2.21 0.42 -3.57
CA TYR A 54 -3.57 0.42 -4.11
C TYR A 54 -4.18 -0.99 -4.10
N SER A 55 -3.38 -2.02 -4.33
CA SER A 55 -3.85 -3.41 -4.25
C SER A 55 -4.19 -3.84 -2.82
N LEU A 56 -3.44 -3.39 -1.82
CA LEU A 56 -3.80 -3.56 -0.41
C LEU A 56 -5.16 -2.91 -0.10
N PHE A 57 -5.37 -1.68 -0.58
CA PHE A 57 -6.65 -1.01 -0.41
C PHE A 57 -7.81 -1.76 -1.11
N PHE A 58 -7.60 -2.27 -2.31
CA PHE A 58 -8.62 -3.07 -3.01
C PHE A 58 -8.92 -4.38 -2.27
N ALA A 59 -7.90 -5.06 -1.74
CA ALA A 59 -8.09 -6.26 -0.93
C ALA A 59 -8.88 -5.96 0.34
N LEU A 60 -8.61 -4.82 1.00
CA LEU A 60 -9.37 -4.35 2.16
C LEU A 60 -10.84 -4.10 1.82
N VAL A 61 -11.11 -3.37 0.73
CA VAL A 61 -12.49 -3.09 0.25
C VAL A 61 -13.24 -4.37 -0.11
N ALA A 62 -12.53 -5.34 -0.71
CA ALA A 62 -13.08 -6.65 -1.03
C ALA A 62 -13.25 -7.57 0.18
N SER A 63 -12.76 -7.18 1.35
CA SER A 63 -12.66 -8.02 2.55
C SER A 63 -11.86 -9.32 2.30
N ASP A 64 -10.88 -9.26 1.41
CA ASP A 64 -10.01 -10.37 1.01
C ASP A 64 -8.74 -10.36 1.87
N LEU A 65 -8.85 -10.92 3.07
CA LEU A 65 -7.76 -10.97 4.04
C LEU A 65 -6.56 -11.77 3.51
N GLU A 66 -6.81 -12.84 2.78
CA GLU A 66 -5.74 -13.70 2.24
C GLU A 66 -4.89 -12.94 1.22
N ALA A 67 -5.52 -12.25 0.26
CA ALA A 67 -4.81 -11.43 -0.71
C ALA A 67 -4.10 -10.25 -0.01
N PHE A 68 -4.75 -9.63 0.97
CA PHE A 68 -4.16 -8.55 1.77
C PHE A 68 -2.84 -8.98 2.43
N ASP A 69 -2.85 -10.11 3.12
CA ASP A 69 -1.66 -10.63 3.82
C ASP A 69 -0.53 -10.97 2.84
N ARG A 70 -0.84 -11.60 1.71
CA ARG A 70 0.18 -11.91 0.70
C ARG A 70 0.81 -10.64 0.12
N ILE A 71 0.00 -9.65 -0.24
CA ILE A 71 0.48 -8.38 -0.79
C ILE A 71 1.31 -7.64 0.26
N LEU A 72 0.84 -7.56 1.50
CA LEU A 72 1.56 -6.93 2.59
C LEU A 72 2.90 -7.59 2.88
N GLN A 73 2.92 -8.92 2.93
CA GLN A 73 4.14 -9.69 3.17
C GLN A 73 5.17 -9.46 2.07
N TRP A 74 4.74 -9.50 0.81
CA TRP A 74 5.62 -9.24 -0.32
C TRP A 74 6.19 -7.82 -0.27
N THR A 75 5.35 -6.84 0.00
CA THR A 75 5.73 -5.42 0.14
C THR A 75 6.76 -5.23 1.25
N ASN A 76 6.47 -5.79 2.42
CA ASN A 76 7.36 -5.70 3.57
C ASN A 76 8.75 -6.26 3.26
N VAL A 77 8.83 -7.45 2.69
CA VAL A 77 10.10 -8.12 2.40
C VAL A 77 10.88 -7.43 1.28
N ASN A 78 10.21 -7.08 0.18
CA ASN A 78 10.88 -6.67 -1.05
C ASN A 78 11.05 -5.16 -1.19
N LEU A 79 10.16 -4.35 -0.62
CA LEU A 79 10.24 -2.89 -0.72
C LEU A 79 10.72 -2.23 0.57
N ALA A 80 10.52 -2.85 1.74
CA ALA A 80 10.88 -2.30 3.04
C ALA A 80 11.88 -3.17 3.82
N GLN A 81 12.58 -4.09 3.16
CA GLN A 81 13.64 -4.94 3.75
C GLN A 81 13.20 -5.71 5.00
N GLY A 82 11.92 -6.03 5.12
CA GLY A 82 11.32 -6.72 6.26
C GLY A 82 10.90 -5.82 7.43
N ASP A 83 11.01 -4.51 7.31
CA ASP A 83 10.74 -3.56 8.39
C ASP A 83 9.88 -2.37 7.97
N LEU A 84 8.73 -2.66 7.36
CA LEU A 84 7.78 -1.64 6.87
C LEU A 84 7.32 -0.64 7.96
N GLY A 85 7.36 -1.04 9.24
CA GLY A 85 7.01 -0.13 10.34
C GLY A 85 8.07 0.94 10.63
N HIS A 86 9.30 0.78 10.16
CA HIS A 86 10.41 1.70 10.44
C HIS A 86 11.14 2.20 9.19
N GLN A 87 10.77 1.66 8.03
CA GLN A 87 11.30 2.10 6.74
C GLN A 87 10.17 2.40 5.77
N LEU A 88 10.27 3.54 5.08
CA LEU A 88 9.41 3.82 3.94
C LEU A 88 9.76 2.84 2.81
N PRO A 89 8.77 2.27 2.10
CA PRO A 89 9.02 1.32 1.04
C PRO A 89 9.69 1.99 -0.18
N ALA A 90 10.64 1.30 -0.78
CA ALA A 90 11.20 1.68 -2.07
C ALA A 90 10.09 1.70 -3.15
N TRP A 91 10.10 2.74 -4.01
CA TRP A 91 9.03 2.85 -5.00
C TRP A 91 9.14 1.86 -6.16
N HIS A 92 10.39 1.40 -6.50
CA HIS A 92 10.63 0.66 -7.74
C HIS A 92 11.41 -0.63 -7.52
N TRP A 93 10.85 -1.74 -7.95
CA TRP A 93 11.43 -3.07 -7.85
C TRP A 93 11.29 -3.82 -9.18
N GLY A 94 12.32 -4.55 -9.58
CA GLY A 94 12.31 -5.25 -10.86
C GLY A 94 13.61 -5.99 -11.14
N LYS A 95 13.83 -6.30 -12.42
CA LYS A 95 15.03 -6.98 -12.92
C LYS A 95 16.18 -5.98 -13.09
N ARG A 96 17.30 -6.26 -12.46
CA ARG A 96 18.53 -5.47 -12.56
C ARG A 96 19.29 -5.80 -13.82
N GLN A 97 20.29 -4.99 -14.13
CA GLN A 97 21.16 -5.15 -15.32
C GLN A 97 21.95 -6.47 -15.31
N ASP A 98 22.27 -6.99 -14.12
CA ASP A 98 22.96 -8.28 -13.93
C ASP A 98 22.02 -9.49 -14.04
N GLY A 99 20.73 -9.25 -14.32
CA GLY A 99 19.68 -10.27 -14.44
C GLY A 99 19.04 -10.66 -13.10
N SER A 100 19.55 -10.22 -11.96
CA SER A 100 18.95 -10.46 -10.65
C SER A 100 17.67 -9.64 -10.46
N TRP A 101 16.81 -10.05 -9.53
CA TRP A 101 15.60 -9.31 -9.16
C TRP A 101 15.80 -8.60 -7.82
N GLY A 102 15.30 -7.38 -7.70
CA GLY A 102 15.39 -6.59 -6.48
C GLY A 102 14.99 -5.13 -6.66
N THR A 103 15.21 -4.34 -5.62
CA THR A 103 14.98 -2.89 -5.64
C THR A 103 15.86 -2.23 -6.71
N LEU A 104 15.23 -1.44 -7.57
CA LEU A 104 15.86 -0.66 -8.63
C LEU A 104 16.07 0.80 -8.21
N ASP A 105 15.15 1.34 -7.44
CA ASP A 105 15.23 2.68 -6.85
C ASP A 105 14.65 2.64 -5.44
N VAL A 106 15.45 3.04 -4.47
CA VAL A 106 15.13 3.01 -3.04
C VAL A 106 14.32 4.22 -2.56
N THR A 107 14.10 5.21 -3.42
CA THR A 107 13.36 6.42 -3.07
C THR A 107 11.91 6.05 -2.77
N PRO A 108 11.33 6.43 -1.64
CA PRO A 108 9.90 6.26 -1.37
C PRO A 108 9.03 7.20 -2.21
N ALA A 109 7.76 6.84 -2.40
CA ALA A 109 6.74 7.63 -3.08
C ALA A 109 5.62 7.97 -2.08
N SER A 110 5.49 9.25 -1.73
CA SER A 110 4.66 9.68 -0.59
C SER A 110 3.17 9.38 -0.74
N ASP A 111 2.64 9.34 -1.97
CA ASP A 111 1.26 8.94 -2.23
C ASP A 111 1.02 7.47 -1.90
N ALA A 112 1.95 6.60 -2.30
CA ALA A 112 1.90 5.17 -1.98
C ALA A 112 2.03 4.95 -0.47
N ASP A 113 2.96 5.64 0.17
CA ASP A 113 3.21 5.53 1.61
C ASP A 113 1.98 5.94 2.43
N MET A 114 1.32 7.05 2.05
CA MET A 114 0.07 7.49 2.67
C MET A 114 -1.06 6.48 2.49
N TRP A 115 -1.25 5.96 1.26
CA TRP A 115 -2.27 4.94 1.00
C TRP A 115 -2.02 3.67 1.80
N MET A 116 -0.76 3.27 1.92
CA MET A 116 -0.38 2.08 2.67
C MET A 116 -0.63 2.27 4.17
N ALA A 117 -0.19 3.41 4.75
CA ALA A 117 -0.44 3.73 6.15
C ALA A 117 -1.94 3.78 6.47
N TYR A 118 -2.73 4.48 5.64
CA TYR A 118 -4.18 4.55 5.79
C TYR A 118 -4.81 3.15 5.74
N THR A 119 -4.46 2.36 4.74
CA THR A 119 -5.03 1.03 4.52
C THR A 119 -4.74 0.09 5.69
N LEU A 120 -3.51 0.13 6.22
CA LEU A 120 -3.11 -0.67 7.38
C LEU A 120 -3.87 -0.27 8.65
N ILE A 121 -4.04 1.03 8.91
CA ILE A 121 -4.80 1.53 10.07
C ILE A 121 -6.27 1.09 9.96
N GLU A 122 -6.88 1.23 8.78
CA GLU A 122 -8.26 0.80 8.55
C GLU A 122 -8.43 -0.72 8.63
N ALA A 123 -7.48 -1.50 8.11
CA ALA A 123 -7.46 -2.96 8.25
C ALA A 123 -7.38 -3.37 9.73
N GLY A 124 -6.52 -2.69 10.50
CA GLY A 124 -6.42 -2.89 11.94
C GLY A 124 -7.74 -2.65 12.66
N ARG A 125 -8.44 -1.57 12.30
CA ARG A 125 -9.75 -1.20 12.85
C ARG A 125 -10.85 -2.20 12.47
N LEU A 126 -10.96 -2.53 11.18
CA LEU A 126 -12.04 -3.37 10.64
C LEU A 126 -11.88 -4.84 11.02
N TRP A 127 -10.67 -5.36 10.93
CA TRP A 127 -10.38 -6.77 11.23
C TRP A 127 -9.91 -7.00 12.67
N LYS A 128 -9.89 -5.92 13.50
CA LYS A 128 -9.44 -5.96 14.91
C LYS A 128 -8.05 -6.56 15.08
N ASN A 129 -7.17 -6.25 14.16
CA ASN A 129 -5.79 -6.70 14.16
C ASN A 129 -4.84 -5.56 14.55
N SER A 130 -4.36 -5.59 15.78
CA SER A 130 -3.47 -4.56 16.32
C SER A 130 -2.11 -4.49 15.62
N ALA A 131 -1.66 -5.57 14.97
CA ALA A 131 -0.40 -5.56 14.23
C ALA A 131 -0.48 -4.66 13.00
N TYR A 132 -1.58 -4.69 12.24
CA TYR A 132 -1.79 -3.77 11.11
C TYR A 132 -1.88 -2.32 11.59
N ASP A 133 -2.69 -2.02 12.62
CA ASP A 133 -2.81 -0.67 13.18
C ASP A 133 -1.43 -0.14 13.63
N THR A 134 -0.66 -0.95 14.33
CA THR A 134 0.68 -0.57 14.81
C THR A 134 1.62 -0.27 13.65
N THR A 135 1.66 -1.13 12.63
CA THR A 135 2.51 -0.94 11.45
C THR A 135 2.11 0.32 10.68
N GLY A 136 0.81 0.52 10.46
CA GLY A 136 0.30 1.70 9.78
C GLY A 136 0.62 3.01 10.51
N ARG A 137 0.50 3.03 11.84
CA ARG A 137 0.86 4.22 12.65
C ARG A 137 2.35 4.51 12.64
N ARG A 138 3.19 3.48 12.68
CA ARG A 138 4.64 3.64 12.56
C ARG A 138 5.02 4.18 11.20
N LEU A 139 4.42 3.66 10.13
CA LEU A 139 4.61 4.16 8.78
C LEU A 139 4.19 5.64 8.67
N LEU A 140 3.05 6.02 9.25
CA LEU A 140 2.59 7.41 9.29
C LEU A 140 3.61 8.32 10.00
N GLU A 141 4.28 7.83 11.05
CA GLU A 141 5.33 8.58 11.74
C GLU A 141 6.57 8.76 10.84
N GLN A 142 6.95 7.76 10.04
CA GLN A 142 8.03 7.89 9.05
C GLN A 142 7.67 8.94 7.98
N ILE A 143 6.44 8.91 7.46
CA ILE A 143 5.93 9.93 6.52
C ILE A 143 6.05 11.32 7.13
N ARG A 144 5.55 11.50 8.36
CA ARG A 144 5.65 12.79 9.07
C ARG A 144 7.10 13.26 9.23
N GLN A 145 8.00 12.36 9.55
CA GLN A 145 9.41 12.68 9.78
C GLN A 145 10.16 13.03 8.49
N TYR A 146 9.92 12.31 7.40
CA TYR A 146 10.76 12.39 6.21
C TYR A 146 10.12 13.12 5.03
N GLU A 147 8.79 13.16 4.95
CA GLU A 147 8.07 13.69 3.79
C GLU A 147 7.30 14.98 4.07
N VAL A 148 7.06 15.31 5.35
CA VAL A 148 6.43 16.56 5.73
C VAL A 148 7.49 17.63 6.02
N VAL A 149 7.32 18.80 5.39
CA VAL A 149 8.19 19.96 5.59
C VAL A 149 7.38 21.20 5.92
N GLN A 150 8.02 22.17 6.60
CA GLN A 150 7.46 23.50 6.79
C GLN A 150 7.91 24.39 5.64
N LEU A 151 6.97 24.90 4.85
CA LEU A 151 7.27 25.84 3.79
C LEU A 151 6.85 27.26 4.18
N PRO A 152 7.71 28.26 4.02
CA PRO A 152 7.37 29.66 4.31
C PRO A 152 6.12 30.10 3.55
N GLY A 153 5.12 30.60 4.26
CA GLY A 153 3.85 31.07 3.69
C GLY A 153 2.82 29.98 3.41
N PHE A 154 3.21 28.68 3.45
CA PHE A 154 2.30 27.57 3.15
C PHE A 154 2.05 26.64 4.37
N GLY A 155 2.90 26.71 5.40
CA GLY A 155 2.79 25.82 6.55
C GLY A 155 3.33 24.41 6.29
N SER A 156 2.70 23.41 6.92
CA SER A 156 3.09 22.00 6.74
C SER A 156 2.62 21.49 5.38
N MET A 157 3.55 21.00 4.59
CA MET A 157 3.30 20.43 3.27
C MET A 157 3.94 19.05 3.16
N ILE A 158 3.25 18.12 2.47
CA ILE A 158 3.83 16.84 2.10
C ILE A 158 4.57 17.00 0.78
N LEU A 159 5.76 16.43 0.71
CA LEU A 159 6.56 16.36 -0.52
C LEU A 159 6.20 15.09 -1.30
N PRO A 160 6.46 15.02 -2.61
CA PRO A 160 6.23 13.81 -3.41
C PRO A 160 7.19 12.65 -3.08
N ALA A 161 8.28 12.97 -2.36
CA ALA A 161 9.32 12.04 -1.92
C ALA A 161 10.00 12.60 -0.67
N PRO A 162 10.83 11.83 0.05
CA PRO A 162 11.51 12.32 1.23
C PRO A 162 12.35 13.58 0.98
N ARG A 163 12.40 14.46 1.97
CA ARG A 163 13.12 15.75 1.89
C ARG A 163 14.58 15.63 1.48
N TRP A 164 15.26 14.57 1.90
CA TRP A 164 16.66 14.35 1.51
C TRP A 164 16.83 14.11 0.00
N PHE A 165 15.84 13.51 -0.65
CA PHE A 165 15.83 13.32 -2.10
C PHE A 165 15.52 14.64 -2.84
N VAL A 166 14.51 15.38 -2.36
CA VAL A 166 14.11 16.65 -2.98
C VAL A 166 15.20 17.71 -2.85
N LEU A 167 15.82 17.80 -1.66
CA LEU A 167 16.85 18.81 -1.40
C LEU A 167 18.22 18.49 -2.02
N SER A 168 18.50 17.22 -2.34
CA SER A 168 19.76 16.84 -3.00
C SER A 168 19.84 17.20 -4.47
N LYS A 169 18.73 17.63 -5.08
CA LYS A 169 18.65 18.03 -6.51
C LYS A 169 18.73 19.56 -6.73
N GLN A 170 18.94 20.31 -5.66
CA GLN A 170 19.23 21.76 -5.72
C GLN A 170 20.74 22.00 -5.66
#